data_5210547079537637fcb98f3fd0d3e8ff
#
_entry.id   5210547079537637fcb98f3fd0d3e8ff
#
_cell.length_a   1.000
_cell.length_b   1.000
_cell.length_c   1.000
_cell.angle_alpha   90.00
_cell.angle_beta   90.00
_cell.angle_gamma   90.00
#
_symmetry.space_group_name_H-M   'P 1'
#
loop_
_entity.id
_entity.type
_entity.pdbx_description
1 polymer ?
#
loop_
_entity_poly.entity_id
_entity_poly.type
_entity_poly.pdbx_seq_one_letter_code
_entity_poly.pdbx_strand_id
1 'polypeptide(L)'
;MNAQALRSDAPCPCGRGPTYAQCCARWHVGPLQGQAPDAESLMRSRYSAYVLRLHDYLLQTWHPDTRPRQLAPDEPGLRWLGLQVLRHDAPAADHAQVAFVARFKVGGARAQRLTEHSRFVRVNGRWLYQDAVTPEVVPLP
;
A
#
# COMPACT_ATOMS: atom_id res chain seq x y z
N MET A 1 3.43 -13.01 -16.38
CA MET A 1 3.29 -12.86 -15.74
C MET A 1 3.72 -12.50 -14.77
N ASN A 2 3.95 -13.06 -14.23
CA ASN A 2 4.40 -11.85 -13.81
C ASN A 2 4.34 -11.82 -12.31
N ALA A 3 4.76 -10.70 -11.70
CA ALA A 3 4.82 -10.55 -10.25
C ALA A 3 3.44 -10.72 -9.61
N GLN A 4 2.39 -10.58 -10.40
CA GLN A 4 1.03 -10.72 -9.93
C GLN A 4 0.66 -12.17 -9.66
N ALA A 5 1.57 -13.09 -9.96
CA ALA A 5 1.27 -14.52 -9.84
C ALA A 5 1.41 -15.06 -8.42
N LEU A 6 1.20 -14.22 -7.39
CA LEU A 6 1.19 -14.69 -6.03
C LEU A 6 0.08 -15.69 -5.82
N ARG A 7 0.40 -16.82 -5.20
CA ARG A 7 -0.60 -17.84 -4.89
C ARG A 7 -1.63 -17.29 -3.92
N SER A 8 -2.89 -17.61 -4.16
CA SER A 8 -3.98 -17.09 -3.31
C SER A 8 -3.89 -17.59 -1.88
N ASP A 9 -3.30 -18.77 -1.64
CA ASP A 9 -3.13 -19.32 -0.30
C ASP A 9 -1.81 -18.91 0.37
N ALA A 10 -0.98 -18.12 -0.32
CA ALA A 10 0.24 -17.59 0.28
C ALA A 10 -0.10 -16.49 1.31
N PRO A 11 0.78 -16.26 2.29
CA PRO A 11 0.57 -15.13 3.20
C PRO A 11 0.48 -13.82 2.44
N CYS A 12 -0.42 -12.94 2.85
CA CYS A 12 -0.54 -11.65 2.21
C CYS A 12 0.73 -10.82 2.43
N PRO A 13 1.25 -10.16 1.39
CA PRO A 13 2.45 -9.31 1.56
C PRO A 13 2.31 -8.25 2.64
N CYS A 14 1.10 -7.79 2.93
CA CYS A 14 0.88 -6.73 3.92
C CYS A 14 1.18 -7.16 5.36
N GLY A 15 1.36 -8.45 5.61
CA GLY A 15 1.76 -8.95 6.92
C GLY A 15 0.66 -8.97 7.97
N ARG A 16 -0.61 -8.80 7.58
CA ARG A 16 -1.72 -8.77 8.53
C ARG A 16 -2.00 -10.13 9.15
N GLY A 17 -1.66 -11.21 8.43
CA GLY A 17 -1.83 -12.58 8.92
C GLY A 17 -2.60 -13.50 7.99
N PRO A 18 -3.78 -13.12 7.48
CA PRO A 18 -4.54 -13.99 6.58
C PRO A 18 -3.81 -14.24 5.26
N THR A 19 -4.28 -15.24 4.52
CA THR A 19 -3.79 -15.47 3.17
C THR A 19 -4.11 -14.28 2.26
N TYR A 20 -3.40 -14.20 1.16
CA TYR A 20 -3.65 -13.12 0.19
C TYR A 20 -5.11 -13.12 -0.27
N ALA A 21 -5.66 -14.30 -0.59
CA ALA A 21 -7.06 -14.41 -1.04
C ALA A 21 -8.05 -13.85 -0.02
N GLN A 22 -7.74 -14.01 1.27
CA GLN A 22 -8.61 -13.56 2.35
C GLN A 22 -8.23 -12.18 2.88
N CYS A 23 -7.31 -11.51 2.23
CA CYS A 23 -6.79 -10.22 2.66
C CYS A 23 -6.82 -9.23 1.50
N CYS A 24 -5.66 -8.77 1.03
CA CYS A 24 -5.61 -7.70 0.04
C CYS A 24 -6.19 -8.06 -1.33
N ALA A 25 -6.21 -9.34 -1.70
CA ALA A 25 -6.80 -9.75 -2.97
C ALA A 25 -8.25 -9.31 -3.11
N ARG A 26 -8.98 -9.26 -2.00
CA ARG A 26 -10.40 -8.82 -2.01
C ARG A 26 -10.55 -7.41 -2.57
N TRP A 27 -9.56 -6.57 -2.35
CA TRP A 27 -9.59 -5.17 -2.80
C TRP A 27 -8.90 -4.97 -4.14
N HIS A 28 -8.03 -5.90 -4.53
CA HIS A 28 -7.31 -5.81 -5.80
C HIS A 28 -8.15 -6.24 -6.99
N VAL A 29 -8.96 -7.29 -6.82
CA VAL A 29 -9.73 -7.88 -7.92
C VAL A 29 -11.09 -8.34 -7.41
N GLY A 30 -12.03 -8.58 -8.33
CA GLY A 30 -13.31 -9.16 -8.00
C GLY A 30 -14.36 -8.14 -7.63
N PRO A 31 -15.50 -8.59 -7.08
CA PRO A 31 -16.65 -7.71 -6.84
C PRO A 31 -16.42 -6.61 -5.82
N LEU A 32 -15.45 -6.77 -4.92
CA LEU A 32 -15.13 -5.75 -3.94
C LEU A 32 -13.90 -4.92 -4.31
N GLN A 33 -13.47 -4.98 -5.56
CA GLN A 33 -12.31 -4.24 -6.05
C GLN A 33 -12.46 -2.74 -5.73
N GLY A 34 -11.46 -2.17 -5.08
CA GLY A 34 -11.46 -0.76 -4.70
C GLY A 34 -12.37 -0.42 -3.52
N GLN A 35 -12.93 -1.41 -2.82
CA GLN A 35 -13.91 -1.20 -1.76
C GLN A 35 -13.34 -1.45 -0.36
N ALA A 36 -12.05 -1.17 -0.13
CA ALA A 36 -11.47 -1.34 1.20
C ALA A 36 -12.31 -0.59 2.25
N PRO A 37 -12.62 -1.22 3.39
CA PRO A 37 -13.60 -0.66 4.33
C PRO A 37 -13.06 0.50 5.16
N ASP A 38 -11.75 0.63 5.28
CA ASP A 38 -11.14 1.70 6.07
C ASP A 38 -9.76 2.06 5.49
N ALA A 39 -9.19 3.13 6.01
CA ALA A 39 -7.91 3.63 5.51
C ALA A 39 -6.77 2.65 5.76
N GLU A 40 -6.78 1.94 6.88
CA GLU A 40 -5.74 0.96 7.14
C GLU A 40 -5.78 -0.19 6.12
N SER A 41 -6.96 -0.71 5.83
CA SER A 41 -7.11 -1.77 4.82
C SER A 41 -6.69 -1.28 3.44
N LEU A 42 -7.04 -0.04 3.10
CA LEU A 42 -6.58 0.54 1.85
C LEU A 42 -5.06 0.67 1.82
N MET A 43 -4.47 1.20 2.88
CA MET A 43 -3.02 1.36 2.96
C MET A 43 -2.32 0.01 2.79
N ARG A 44 -2.78 -1.02 3.50
CA ARG A 44 -2.22 -2.36 3.38
C ARG A 44 -2.34 -2.91 1.96
N SER A 45 -3.49 -2.69 1.32
CA SER A 45 -3.70 -3.16 -0.05
C SER A 45 -2.80 -2.42 -1.04
N ARG A 46 -2.50 -1.15 -0.79
CA ARG A 46 -1.58 -0.39 -1.63
C ARG A 46 -0.15 -0.88 -1.45
N TYR A 47 0.27 -1.21 -0.22
CA TYR A 47 1.58 -1.83 0.00
C TYR A 47 1.69 -3.13 -0.80
N SER A 48 0.71 -4.02 -0.67
CA SER A 48 0.69 -5.27 -1.43
C SER A 48 0.70 -5.01 -2.93
N ALA A 49 0.02 -3.95 -3.37
CA ALA A 49 0.02 -3.59 -4.79
C ALA A 49 1.40 -3.15 -5.28
N TYR A 50 2.18 -2.46 -4.43
CA TYR A 50 3.58 -2.16 -4.77
C TYR A 50 4.39 -3.44 -4.87
N VAL A 51 4.23 -4.37 -3.93
CA VAL A 51 4.93 -5.66 -3.97
C VAL A 51 4.60 -6.42 -5.24
N LEU A 52 3.34 -6.44 -5.62
CA LEU A 52 2.84 -7.21 -6.76
C LEU A 52 2.83 -6.42 -8.07
N ARG A 53 3.23 -5.15 -8.03
CA ARG A 53 3.31 -4.27 -9.20
C ARG A 53 1.96 -4.06 -9.87
N LEU A 54 0.93 -3.87 -9.07
CA LEU A 54 -0.42 -3.61 -9.55
C LEU A 54 -0.59 -2.10 -9.75
N HIS A 55 0.07 -1.56 -10.77
CA HIS A 55 0.14 -0.11 -10.99
C HIS A 55 -1.21 0.52 -11.23
N ASP A 56 -2.11 -0.15 -11.96
CA ASP A 56 -3.45 0.39 -12.20
C ASP A 56 -4.22 0.54 -10.89
N TYR A 57 -4.10 -0.43 -9.99
CA TYR A 57 -4.76 -0.34 -8.69
C TYR A 57 -4.22 0.84 -7.88
N LEU A 58 -2.92 1.07 -7.91
CA LEU A 58 -2.32 2.19 -7.20
C LEU A 58 -2.86 3.52 -7.71
N LEU A 59 -2.99 3.67 -9.04
CA LEU A 59 -3.55 4.88 -9.63
C LEU A 59 -5.04 5.03 -9.34
N GLN A 60 -5.80 3.95 -9.40
CA GLN A 60 -7.24 3.97 -9.12
C GLN A 60 -7.56 4.37 -7.69
N THR A 61 -6.69 4.03 -6.74
CA THR A 61 -6.90 4.31 -5.33
C THR A 61 -6.19 5.58 -4.86
N TRP A 62 -5.69 6.36 -5.77
CA TRP A 62 -5.02 7.63 -5.49
C TRP A 62 -5.98 8.77 -5.86
N HIS A 63 -6.13 9.74 -4.97
CA HIS A 63 -7.05 10.84 -5.20
C HIS A 63 -6.70 11.59 -6.49
N PRO A 64 -7.67 11.90 -7.35
CA PRO A 64 -7.39 12.53 -8.65
C PRO A 64 -6.61 13.84 -8.56
N ASP A 65 -6.82 14.63 -7.49
CA ASP A 65 -6.16 15.92 -7.34
C ASP A 65 -4.66 15.80 -7.07
N THR A 66 -4.21 14.65 -6.56
CA THR A 66 -2.80 14.46 -6.19
C THR A 66 -2.15 13.33 -6.99
N ARG A 67 -2.94 12.59 -7.74
CA ARG A 67 -2.46 11.43 -8.49
C ARG A 67 -1.53 11.85 -9.63
N PRO A 68 -0.36 11.19 -9.78
CA PRO A 68 0.48 11.43 -10.95
C PRO A 68 -0.19 10.83 -12.20
N ARG A 69 0.21 11.31 -13.38
CA ARG A 69 -0.31 10.77 -14.63
C ARG A 69 0.00 9.30 -14.76
N GLN A 70 1.22 8.92 -14.39
CA GLN A 70 1.67 7.54 -14.40
C GLN A 70 2.69 7.38 -13.30
N LEU A 71 2.81 6.17 -12.82
CA LEU A 71 3.82 5.87 -11.80
C LEU A 71 5.18 5.77 -12.45
N ALA A 72 6.20 6.20 -11.70
CA ALA A 72 7.58 5.96 -12.11
C ALA A 72 7.83 4.45 -12.14
N PRO A 73 8.68 3.96 -13.07
CA PRO A 73 9.04 2.55 -13.05
C PRO A 73 9.69 2.18 -11.72
N ASP A 74 9.50 0.94 -11.30
CA ASP A 74 10.19 0.45 -10.13
C ASP A 74 11.70 0.49 -10.35
N GLU A 75 12.43 0.84 -9.30
CA GLU A 75 13.87 0.81 -9.36
C GLU A 75 14.34 -0.63 -9.54
N PRO A 76 15.27 -0.90 -10.49
CA PRO A 76 15.75 -2.27 -10.69
C PRO A 76 16.31 -2.85 -9.40
N GLY A 77 15.92 -4.08 -9.09
CA GLY A 77 16.38 -4.76 -7.88
C GLY A 77 15.61 -4.40 -6.63
N LEU A 78 14.58 -3.57 -6.72
CA LEU A 78 13.77 -3.22 -5.57
C LEU A 78 13.02 -4.43 -5.03
N ARG A 79 13.13 -4.66 -3.72
CA ARG A 79 12.40 -5.71 -3.02
C ARG A 79 11.81 -5.14 -1.75
N TRP A 80 10.51 -5.37 -1.55
CA TRP A 80 9.83 -5.00 -0.32
C TRP A 80 10.01 -6.12 0.70
N LEU A 81 10.37 -5.74 1.94
CA LEU A 81 10.76 -6.69 2.97
C LEU A 81 9.75 -6.79 4.11
N GLY A 82 8.78 -5.92 4.16
CA GLY A 82 7.76 -5.99 5.19
C GLY A 82 7.12 -4.65 5.49
N LEU A 83 5.99 -4.71 6.16
CA LEU A 83 5.17 -3.57 6.53
C LEU A 83 4.79 -3.68 8.00
N GLN A 84 4.88 -2.56 8.71
CA GLN A 84 4.35 -2.45 10.07
C GLN A 84 3.48 -1.20 10.14
N VAL A 85 2.21 -1.38 10.45
CA VAL A 85 1.30 -0.25 10.68
C VAL A 85 1.45 0.16 12.14
N LEU A 86 1.78 1.42 12.37
CA LEU A 86 2.04 1.95 13.71
C LEU A 86 0.78 2.56 14.31
N ARG A 87 -0.07 3.19 13.47
CA ARG A 87 -1.18 3.96 13.98
C ARG A 87 -2.20 4.19 12.86
N HIS A 88 -3.48 4.15 13.24
CA HIS A 88 -4.59 4.43 12.33
C HIS A 88 -5.56 5.34 13.07
N ASP A 89 -5.69 6.58 12.61
CA ASP A 89 -6.58 7.58 13.20
C ASP A 89 -7.63 7.98 12.17
N ALA A 90 -8.89 8.02 12.59
CA ALA A 90 -9.99 8.45 11.75
C ALA A 90 -10.75 9.57 12.47
N PRO A 91 -10.22 10.81 12.44
CA PRO A 91 -10.84 11.91 13.18
C PRO A 91 -12.20 12.34 12.64
N ALA A 92 -12.52 11.97 11.39
CA ALA A 92 -13.82 12.24 10.79
C ALA A 92 -14.23 11.05 9.93
N ALA A 93 -15.50 11.01 9.56
CA ALA A 93 -16.03 9.88 8.77
C ALA A 93 -15.39 9.77 7.38
N ASP A 94 -14.87 10.89 6.85
CA ASP A 94 -14.32 10.96 5.50
C ASP A 94 -12.84 11.30 5.46
N HIS A 95 -12.17 11.33 6.61
CA HIS A 95 -10.73 11.62 6.69
C HIS A 95 -10.06 10.65 7.65
N ALA A 96 -8.90 10.14 7.27
CA ALA A 96 -8.12 9.25 8.12
C ALA A 96 -6.64 9.41 7.83
N GLN A 97 -5.82 8.98 8.79
CA GLN A 97 -4.38 8.99 8.67
C GLN A 97 -3.84 7.63 9.11
N VAL A 98 -2.80 7.15 8.43
CA VAL A 98 -2.15 5.90 8.79
C VAL A 98 -0.65 6.15 8.83
N ALA A 99 -0.03 5.86 9.97
CA ALA A 99 1.41 5.91 10.11
C ALA A 99 1.95 4.49 9.99
N PHE A 100 3.01 4.31 9.21
CA PHE A 100 3.56 2.98 8.99
C PHE A 100 5.04 3.03 8.69
N VAL A 101 5.67 1.86 8.80
CA VAL A 101 7.04 1.63 8.38
C VAL A 101 7.02 0.54 7.31
N ALA A 102 7.62 0.82 6.16
CA ALA A 102 7.84 -0.17 5.12
C ALA A 102 9.35 -0.39 4.98
N ARG A 103 9.77 -1.64 4.94
CA ARG A 103 11.18 -1.98 4.76
C ARG A 103 11.40 -2.44 3.34
N PHE A 104 12.52 -2.05 2.77
CA PHE A 104 12.85 -2.41 1.39
C PHE A 104 14.35 -2.48 1.20
N LYS A 105 14.75 -3.04 0.06
CA LYS A 105 16.14 -3.19 -0.30
C LYS A 105 16.26 -3.08 -1.81
N VAL A 106 17.34 -2.46 -2.27
CA VAL A 106 17.63 -2.36 -3.71
C VAL A 106 18.88 -3.17 -4.00
N GLY A 107 18.73 -4.25 -4.77
CA GLY A 107 19.87 -5.11 -5.14
C GLY A 107 20.65 -5.61 -3.95
N GLY A 108 21.95 -5.50 -3.99
CA GLY A 108 22.82 -5.88 -2.89
C GLY A 108 23.04 -4.80 -1.84
N ALA A 109 22.34 -3.67 -1.95
CA ALA A 109 22.51 -2.58 -1.02
C ALA A 109 21.89 -2.92 0.35
N ARG A 110 22.21 -2.07 1.33
CA ARG A 110 21.69 -2.21 2.68
C ARG A 110 20.17 -2.03 2.71
N ALA A 111 19.48 -2.80 3.53
CA ALA A 111 18.05 -2.63 3.73
C ALA A 111 17.74 -1.25 4.32
N GLN A 112 16.60 -0.69 3.94
CA GLN A 112 16.18 0.64 4.37
C GLN A 112 14.78 0.61 4.93
N ARG A 113 14.45 1.62 5.69
CA ARG A 113 13.15 1.78 6.33
C ARG A 113 12.53 3.10 5.87
N LEU A 114 11.34 3.01 5.26
CA LEU A 114 10.53 4.17 4.94
C LEU A 114 9.50 4.33 6.05
N THR A 115 9.56 5.45 6.75
CA THR A 115 8.53 5.82 7.73
C THR A 115 7.66 6.88 7.08
N GLU A 116 6.36 6.64 7.06
CA GLU A 116 5.44 7.54 6.38
C GLU A 116 4.17 7.73 7.20
N HIS A 117 3.62 8.94 7.11
CA HIS A 117 2.34 9.27 7.70
C HIS A 117 1.45 9.68 6.54
N SER A 118 0.57 8.79 6.12
CA SER A 118 -0.26 8.99 4.93
C SER A 118 -1.62 9.54 5.30
N ARG A 119 -2.16 10.39 4.44
CA ARG A 119 -3.51 10.94 4.58
C ARG A 119 -4.42 10.32 3.56
N PHE A 120 -5.64 9.98 4.00
CA PHE A 120 -6.66 9.34 3.19
C PHE A 120 -7.96 10.11 3.29
N VAL A 121 -8.72 10.10 2.21
CA VAL A 121 -10.05 10.73 2.17
C VAL A 121 -11.05 9.73 1.61
N ARG A 122 -12.30 9.88 2.02
CA ARG A 122 -13.39 9.07 1.53
C ARG A 122 -14.24 9.90 0.59
N VAL A 123 -14.34 9.44 -0.66
CA VAL A 123 -15.08 10.15 -1.72
C VAL A 123 -16.07 9.17 -2.32
N ASN A 124 -17.35 9.53 -2.30
CA ASN A 124 -18.42 8.67 -2.82
C ASN A 124 -18.38 7.27 -2.23
N GLY A 125 -18.10 7.19 -0.92
CA GLY A 125 -18.06 5.93 -0.20
C GLY A 125 -16.79 5.12 -0.35
N ARG A 126 -15.80 5.60 -1.08
CA ARG A 126 -14.55 4.89 -1.32
C ARG A 126 -13.37 5.63 -0.69
N TRP A 127 -12.52 4.89 0.01
CA TRP A 127 -11.28 5.46 0.54
C TRP A 127 -10.24 5.60 -0.55
N LEU A 128 -9.59 6.76 -0.59
CA LEU A 128 -8.51 7.07 -1.53
C LEU A 128 -7.31 7.61 -0.78
N TYR A 129 -6.11 7.25 -1.26
CA TYR A 129 -4.87 7.84 -0.78
C TYR A 129 -4.77 9.27 -1.30
N GLN A 130 -4.50 10.22 -0.42
CA GLN A 130 -4.36 11.61 -0.81
C GLN A 130 -2.90 11.99 -0.98
N ASP A 131 -2.12 11.92 0.09
CA ASP A 131 -0.71 12.27 0.08
C ASP A 131 -0.03 11.78 1.35
N ALA A 132 1.27 12.02 1.43
CA ALA A 132 2.08 11.70 2.60
C ALA A 132 2.57 12.98 3.26
N VAL A 133 2.57 12.98 4.59
CA VAL A 133 3.15 14.05 5.38
C VAL A 133 4.57 13.62 5.75
N THR A 134 5.57 14.35 5.30
CA THR A 134 6.98 14.16 5.66
C THR A 134 7.44 12.70 5.67
N PRO A 135 7.50 12.02 4.50
CA PRO A 135 8.10 10.69 4.46
C PRO A 135 9.59 10.77 4.79
N GLU A 136 10.09 9.75 5.47
CA GLU A 136 11.49 9.68 5.86
C GLU A 136 12.05 8.31 5.53
N VAL A 137 13.21 8.28 4.89
CA VAL A 137 13.89 7.03 4.55
C VAL A 137 15.23 7.00 5.27
N VAL A 138 15.46 5.94 6.03
CA VAL A 138 16.72 5.77 6.76
C VAL A 138 17.23 4.34 6.58
N PRO A 139 18.56 4.13 6.59
CA PRO A 139 19.11 2.78 6.57
C PRO A 139 18.74 2.05 7.86
N LEU A 140 18.54 0.73 7.73
CA LEU A 140 18.36 -0.11 8.91
C LEU A 140 19.72 -0.32 9.59
N PRO A 141 19.74 -0.44 10.92
CA PRO A 141 20.97 -0.68 11.67
C PRO A 141 21.59 -2.04 11.38
#